data_168c8a574bf3f4f688fc39e2f0dd1e1e
#
_entry.id   168c8a574bf3f4f688fc39e2f0dd1e1e
#
_cell.length_a   1.000
_cell.length_b   1.000
_cell.length_c   1.000
_cell.angle_alpha   90.00
_cell.angle_beta   90.00
_cell.angle_gamma   90.00
#
_symmetry.space_group_name_H-M   'P 1'
#
loop_
_entity.id
_entity.type
_entity.pdbx_description
1 polymer ?
#
loop_
_entity_poly.entity_id
_entity_poly.type
_entity_poly.pdbx_seq_one_letter_code
_entity_poly.pdbx_strand_id
1 'polypeptide(L)'
;NLGGNKEKQKLIEIDKTLKPDDAINIQFTSGTTGQPKGATLSHYNIVNNGSFVTDRIKLTEKDRLALPVPLYHCFGMVMGVLGAVSKGAAMIFPGESFDAKETLDVLVKEKCTALYGVPTMFVAILEELNKSSSDLSNMRTGIMAGALCPIEVMKKVNDLMNMKEVTICYGMTETSP
;
A
#
# COMPACT_ATOMS: atom_id res chain seq x y z
N ASN A 1 2.44 8.84 -24.98
CA ASN A 1 3.51 8.06 -25.60
C ASN A 1 4.73 8.93 -25.84
N LEU A 2 5.65 9.00 -24.84
CA LEU A 2 6.87 9.79 -24.94
C LEU A 2 8.02 9.01 -25.61
N GLY A 3 7.87 7.72 -25.84
CA GLY A 3 8.89 6.86 -26.46
C GLY A 3 8.53 6.47 -27.89
N GLY A 4 9.49 6.58 -28.81
CA GLY A 4 9.35 6.10 -30.19
C GLY A 4 9.58 4.61 -30.33
N ASN A 5 9.57 4.11 -31.56
CA ASN A 5 9.76 2.68 -31.82
C ASN A 5 11.15 2.16 -31.39
N LYS A 6 12.18 3.01 -31.45
CA LYS A 6 13.56 2.67 -31.03
C LYS A 6 13.63 2.42 -29.53
N GLU A 7 12.99 3.27 -28.72
CA GLU A 7 12.93 3.12 -27.27
C GLU A 7 12.13 1.88 -26.86
N LYS A 8 11.01 1.59 -27.56
CA LYS A 8 10.24 0.36 -27.35
C LYS A 8 11.07 -0.89 -27.64
N GLN A 9 11.82 -0.90 -28.75
CA GLN A 9 12.69 -2.02 -29.10
C GLN A 9 13.78 -2.22 -28.03
N LYS A 10 14.39 -1.13 -27.55
CA LYS A 10 15.40 -1.19 -26.49
C LYS A 10 14.81 -1.74 -25.16
N LEU A 11 13.57 -1.37 -24.81
CA LEU A 11 12.89 -1.94 -23.64
C LEU A 11 12.72 -3.46 -23.76
N ILE A 12 12.28 -3.94 -24.93
CA ILE A 12 12.12 -5.38 -25.21
C ILE A 12 13.46 -6.13 -25.10
N GLU A 13 14.54 -5.50 -25.54
CA GLU A 13 15.88 -6.08 -25.44
C GLU A 13 16.35 -6.17 -23.99
N ILE A 14 16.14 -5.10 -23.20
CA ILE A 14 16.48 -5.08 -21.78
C ILE A 14 15.67 -6.14 -21.03
N ASP A 15 14.35 -6.21 -21.28
CA ASP A 15 13.45 -7.15 -20.62
C ASP A 15 13.94 -8.61 -20.76
N LYS A 16 14.50 -8.97 -21.91
CA LYS A 16 15.06 -10.31 -22.14
C LYS A 16 16.32 -10.63 -21.31
N THR A 17 16.96 -9.60 -20.75
CA THR A 17 18.19 -9.76 -19.96
C THR A 17 17.90 -9.84 -18.46
N LEU A 18 16.74 -9.38 -18.01
CA LEU A 18 16.35 -9.34 -16.60
C LEU A 18 16.11 -10.74 -16.06
N LYS A 19 16.57 -10.97 -14.83
CA LYS A 19 16.37 -12.22 -14.09
C LYS A 19 15.61 -11.94 -12.80
N PRO A 20 14.82 -12.90 -12.32
CA PRO A 20 14.07 -12.73 -11.07
C PRO A 20 14.94 -12.33 -9.87
N ASP A 21 16.17 -12.82 -9.81
CA ASP A 21 17.09 -12.57 -8.69
C ASP A 21 17.94 -11.29 -8.88
N ASP A 22 17.78 -10.56 -9.99
CA ASP A 22 18.47 -9.29 -10.18
C ASP A 22 18.00 -8.28 -9.13
N ALA A 23 18.97 -7.55 -8.54
CA ALA A 23 18.70 -6.46 -7.62
C ALA A 23 18.02 -5.30 -8.36
N ILE A 24 16.83 -4.92 -7.91
CA ILE A 24 16.03 -3.87 -8.58
C ILE A 24 15.76 -2.67 -7.69
N ASN A 25 15.84 -2.85 -6.39
CA ASN A 25 15.50 -1.82 -5.42
C ASN A 25 16.46 -1.79 -4.26
N ILE A 26 16.89 -0.60 -3.86
CA ILE A 26 17.68 -0.37 -2.63
C ILE A 26 16.89 0.61 -1.79
N GLN A 27 16.38 0.16 -0.66
CA GLN A 27 15.70 1.00 0.32
C GLN A 27 16.54 1.19 1.56
N PHE A 28 16.74 2.45 1.94
CA PHE A 28 17.48 2.77 3.14
C PHE A 28 16.58 2.69 4.37
N THR A 29 17.06 1.96 5.38
CA THR A 29 16.43 1.89 6.71
C THR A 29 17.25 2.71 7.69
N SER A 30 16.61 3.20 8.78
CA SER A 30 17.27 4.01 9.81
C SER A 30 18.40 3.27 10.55
N GLY A 31 18.45 1.93 10.47
CA GLY A 31 19.43 1.10 11.13
C GLY A 31 19.42 1.21 12.67
N THR A 32 19.58 0.11 13.36
CA THR A 32 19.66 0.10 14.85
C THR A 32 20.96 0.69 15.40
N THR A 33 21.98 0.85 14.55
CA THR A 33 23.33 1.33 14.91
C THR A 33 23.58 2.79 14.51
N GLY A 34 22.55 3.54 14.10
CA GLY A 34 22.65 4.95 13.72
C GLY A 34 23.13 5.22 12.29
N GLN A 35 23.65 4.22 11.57
CA GLN A 35 23.99 4.35 10.15
C GLN A 35 22.89 3.74 9.28
N PRO A 36 22.38 4.46 8.26
CA PRO A 36 21.41 3.92 7.33
C PRO A 36 21.94 2.66 6.63
N LYS A 37 21.07 1.64 6.50
CA LYS A 37 21.38 0.41 5.78
C LYS A 37 20.57 0.35 4.49
N GLY A 38 21.24 0.06 3.37
CA GLY A 38 20.57 -0.14 2.08
C GLY A 38 20.07 -1.59 1.94
N ALA A 39 18.82 -1.83 2.25
CA ALA A 39 18.20 -3.13 2.00
C ALA A 39 18.04 -3.33 0.49
N THR A 40 18.75 -4.31 -0.06
CA THR A 40 18.73 -4.62 -1.50
C THR A 40 17.71 -5.72 -1.77
N LEU A 41 16.74 -5.43 -2.64
CA LEU A 41 15.61 -6.30 -2.94
C LEU A 41 15.62 -6.68 -4.42
N SER A 42 15.30 -7.94 -4.73
CA SER A 42 15.22 -8.46 -6.09
C SER A 42 13.81 -8.34 -6.67
N HIS A 43 13.68 -8.50 -7.99
CA HIS A 43 12.37 -8.67 -8.64
C HIS A 43 11.55 -9.76 -7.96
N TYR A 44 12.17 -10.91 -7.71
CA TYR A 44 11.51 -12.05 -7.07
C TYR A 44 10.91 -11.68 -5.71
N ASN A 45 11.69 -10.99 -4.87
CA ASN A 45 11.24 -10.60 -3.54
C ASN A 45 10.00 -9.70 -3.60
N ILE A 46 10.13 -8.53 -4.26
CA ILE A 46 9.10 -7.50 -4.17
C ILE A 46 7.82 -7.84 -4.95
N VAL A 47 7.95 -8.48 -6.12
CA VAL A 47 6.78 -8.85 -6.93
C VAL A 47 5.96 -9.93 -6.25
N ASN A 48 6.61 -10.99 -5.74
CA ASN A 48 5.91 -12.06 -5.05
C ASN A 48 5.27 -11.54 -3.76
N ASN A 49 5.97 -10.74 -2.96
CA ASN A 49 5.40 -10.24 -1.72
C ASN A 49 4.19 -9.34 -1.97
N GLY A 50 4.28 -8.41 -2.93
CA GLY A 50 3.13 -7.59 -3.32
C GLY A 50 1.92 -8.44 -3.74
N SER A 51 2.13 -9.50 -4.53
CA SER A 51 1.08 -10.42 -4.95
C SER A 51 0.49 -11.21 -3.78
N PHE A 52 1.31 -11.82 -2.93
CA PHE A 52 0.85 -12.63 -1.80
C PHE A 52 0.05 -11.82 -0.78
N VAL A 53 0.49 -10.59 -0.49
CA VAL A 53 -0.22 -9.69 0.43
C VAL A 53 -1.61 -9.36 -0.11
N THR A 54 -1.71 -9.05 -1.41
CA THR A 54 -3.00 -8.72 -2.04
C THR A 54 -3.91 -9.94 -2.19
N ASP A 55 -3.35 -11.14 -2.39
CA ASP A 55 -4.12 -12.39 -2.31
C ASP A 55 -4.72 -12.59 -0.92
N ARG A 56 -3.95 -12.28 0.13
CA ARG A 56 -4.41 -12.45 1.51
C ARG A 56 -5.61 -11.59 1.85
N ILE A 57 -5.66 -10.36 1.35
CA ILE A 57 -6.81 -9.45 1.53
C ILE A 57 -7.85 -9.58 0.41
N LYS A 58 -7.69 -10.56 -0.49
CA LYS A 58 -8.58 -10.84 -1.61
C LYS A 58 -8.83 -9.61 -2.49
N LEU A 59 -7.76 -8.86 -2.80
CA LEU A 59 -7.84 -7.72 -3.70
C LEU A 59 -8.07 -8.20 -5.14
N THR A 60 -8.90 -7.48 -5.88
CA THR A 60 -9.27 -7.79 -7.27
C THR A 60 -9.25 -6.54 -8.14
N GLU A 61 -9.44 -6.70 -9.44
CA GLU A 61 -9.55 -5.61 -10.40
C GLU A 61 -10.76 -4.68 -10.16
N LYS A 62 -11.70 -5.08 -9.31
CA LYS A 62 -12.87 -4.28 -8.93
C LYS A 62 -12.59 -3.37 -7.75
N ASP A 63 -11.47 -3.57 -7.06
CA ASP A 63 -11.12 -2.83 -5.88
C ASP A 63 -10.48 -1.48 -6.19
N ARG A 64 -10.68 -0.56 -5.28
CA ARG A 64 -10.15 0.80 -5.30
C ARG A 64 -9.38 1.00 -3.99
N LEU A 65 -8.06 0.87 -4.08
CA LEU A 65 -7.16 0.91 -2.92
C LEU A 65 -6.68 2.33 -2.65
N ALA A 66 -7.03 2.88 -1.51
CA ALA A 66 -6.48 4.15 -1.03
C ALA A 66 -5.11 3.93 -0.38
N LEU A 67 -4.12 4.72 -0.82
CA LEU A 67 -2.73 4.66 -0.41
C LEU A 67 -2.23 6.00 0.14
N PRO A 68 -2.59 6.38 1.37
CA PRO A 68 -2.03 7.56 2.03
C PRO A 68 -0.62 7.32 2.60
N VAL A 69 -0.10 6.10 2.46
CA VAL A 69 1.23 5.71 2.93
C VAL A 69 2.31 6.14 1.94
N PRO A 70 3.53 6.51 2.42
CA PRO A 70 4.60 6.98 1.55
C PRO A 70 5.06 5.92 0.54
N LEU A 71 5.19 6.33 -0.74
CA LEU A 71 5.63 5.43 -1.81
C LEU A 71 7.14 5.15 -1.80
N TYR A 72 7.93 5.95 -1.09
CA TYR A 72 9.36 5.67 -0.85
C TYR A 72 9.61 4.61 0.22
N HIS A 73 8.56 4.16 0.91
CA HIS A 73 8.59 3.05 1.87
C HIS A 73 8.01 1.79 1.23
N CYS A 74 8.57 0.63 1.56
CA CYS A 74 8.13 -0.66 1.00
C CYS A 74 6.64 -0.97 1.26
N PHE A 75 6.05 -0.46 2.34
CA PHE A 75 4.60 -0.58 2.56
C PHE A 75 3.79 0.07 1.42
N GLY A 76 4.14 1.29 1.02
CA GLY A 76 3.47 1.95 -0.11
C GLY A 76 3.87 1.35 -1.45
N MET A 77 5.17 1.18 -1.71
CA MET A 77 5.67 0.74 -3.02
C MET A 77 5.39 -0.74 -3.29
N VAL A 78 5.80 -1.64 -2.39
CA VAL A 78 5.67 -3.10 -2.63
C VAL A 78 4.25 -3.57 -2.37
N MET A 79 3.76 -3.40 -1.13
CA MET A 79 2.44 -3.91 -0.76
C MET A 79 1.31 -3.11 -1.44
N GLY A 80 1.47 -1.79 -1.57
CA GLY A 80 0.50 -0.91 -2.22
C GLY A 80 0.59 -0.98 -3.73
N VAL A 81 1.61 -0.34 -4.32
CA VAL A 81 1.69 -0.16 -5.79
C VAL A 81 1.85 -1.47 -6.53
N LEU A 82 2.88 -2.28 -6.22
CA LEU A 82 3.11 -3.55 -6.92
C LEU A 82 1.97 -4.53 -6.64
N GLY A 83 1.45 -4.55 -5.41
CA GLY A 83 0.29 -5.35 -5.06
C GLY A 83 -0.95 -5.00 -5.88
N ALA A 84 -1.32 -3.72 -5.96
CA ALA A 84 -2.47 -3.27 -6.74
C ALA A 84 -2.30 -3.58 -8.24
N VAL A 85 -1.11 -3.32 -8.79
CA VAL A 85 -0.80 -3.64 -10.20
C VAL A 85 -0.94 -5.13 -10.48
N SER A 86 -0.47 -6.00 -9.56
CA SER A 86 -0.58 -7.46 -9.74
C SER A 86 -2.02 -7.97 -9.82
N LYS A 87 -2.98 -7.21 -9.29
CA LYS A 87 -4.43 -7.55 -9.29
C LYS A 87 -5.25 -6.71 -10.27
N GLY A 88 -4.63 -5.72 -10.94
CA GLY A 88 -5.37 -4.78 -11.78
C GLY A 88 -6.28 -3.83 -10.99
N ALA A 89 -6.06 -3.70 -9.68
CA ALA A 89 -6.85 -2.81 -8.81
C ALA A 89 -6.52 -1.34 -9.06
N ALA A 90 -7.51 -0.46 -8.91
CA ALA A 90 -7.28 0.98 -9.00
C ALA A 90 -6.54 1.48 -7.77
N MET A 91 -5.53 2.34 -7.98
CA MET A 91 -4.80 3.03 -6.91
C MET A 91 -5.31 4.45 -6.76
N ILE A 92 -5.63 4.84 -5.55
CA ILE A 92 -6.13 6.16 -5.19
C ILE A 92 -5.13 6.81 -4.23
N PHE A 93 -4.56 7.94 -4.62
CA PHE A 93 -3.61 8.70 -3.80
C PHE A 93 -4.34 9.91 -3.23
N PRO A 94 -4.62 9.96 -1.93
CA PRO A 94 -5.42 11.04 -1.33
C PRO A 94 -4.75 12.42 -1.41
N GLY A 95 -3.42 12.49 -1.32
CA GLY A 95 -2.64 13.71 -1.37
C GLY A 95 -1.15 13.45 -1.47
N GLU A 96 -0.33 14.49 -1.46
CA GLU A 96 1.14 14.38 -1.45
C GLU A 96 1.69 13.86 -0.12
N SER A 97 0.96 14.12 0.96
CA SER A 97 1.24 13.62 2.31
C SER A 97 -0.05 13.20 2.99
N PHE A 98 0.05 12.47 4.09
CA PHE A 98 -1.13 12.06 4.83
C PHE A 98 -1.82 13.27 5.49
N ASP A 99 -3.08 13.46 5.15
CA ASP A 99 -4.05 14.28 5.87
C ASP A 99 -5.31 13.44 6.11
N ALA A 100 -5.82 13.44 7.35
CA ALA A 100 -6.92 12.57 7.74
C ALA A 100 -8.24 12.96 7.09
N LYS A 101 -8.51 14.28 7.02
CA LYS A 101 -9.74 14.80 6.42
C LYS A 101 -9.73 14.58 4.91
N GLU A 102 -8.65 14.93 4.24
CA GLU A 102 -8.49 14.72 2.79
C GLU A 102 -8.62 13.23 2.46
N THR A 103 -7.98 12.35 3.25
CA THR A 103 -8.10 10.90 3.08
C THR A 103 -9.56 10.45 3.21
N LEU A 104 -10.29 10.89 4.25
CA LEU A 104 -11.69 10.54 4.44
C LEU A 104 -12.57 11.03 3.27
N ASP A 105 -12.38 12.27 2.83
CA ASP A 105 -13.12 12.85 1.71
C ASP A 105 -12.89 12.03 0.43
N VAL A 106 -11.66 11.59 0.19
CA VAL A 106 -11.30 10.75 -0.97
C VAL A 106 -11.87 9.34 -0.86
N LEU A 107 -11.85 8.71 0.34
CA LEU A 107 -12.48 7.39 0.55
C LEU A 107 -13.95 7.40 0.10
N VAL A 108 -14.69 8.45 0.45
CA VAL A 108 -16.10 8.62 0.08
C VAL A 108 -16.25 8.93 -1.40
N LYS A 109 -15.56 9.97 -1.88
CA LYS A 109 -15.68 10.48 -3.26
C LYS A 109 -15.33 9.43 -4.30
N GLU A 110 -14.23 8.71 -4.07
CA GLU A 110 -13.73 7.69 -4.99
C GLU A 110 -14.33 6.31 -4.72
N LYS A 111 -15.25 6.18 -3.76
CA LYS A 111 -15.86 4.91 -3.38
C LYS A 111 -14.80 3.82 -3.14
N CYS A 112 -13.79 4.15 -2.35
CA CYS A 112 -12.71 3.21 -2.07
C CYS A 112 -13.25 1.95 -1.39
N THR A 113 -12.63 0.81 -1.66
CA THR A 113 -12.97 -0.50 -1.09
C THR A 113 -11.93 -1.01 -0.12
N ALA A 114 -10.72 -0.46 -0.21
CA ALA A 114 -9.58 -0.84 0.60
C ALA A 114 -8.74 0.38 1.01
N LEU A 115 -8.11 0.28 2.19
CA LEU A 115 -7.22 1.32 2.73
C LEU A 115 -6.00 0.68 3.38
N TYR A 116 -4.81 1.19 3.07
CA TYR A 116 -3.58 0.86 3.80
C TYR A 116 -3.19 2.03 4.70
N GLY A 117 -2.74 1.72 5.89
CA GLY A 117 -2.28 2.75 6.82
C GLY A 117 -1.58 2.21 8.05
N VAL A 118 -0.93 3.10 8.78
CA VAL A 118 -0.42 2.81 10.12
C VAL A 118 -1.50 3.12 11.17
N PRO A 119 -1.44 2.55 12.38
CA PRO A 119 -2.49 2.73 13.38
C PRO A 119 -2.87 4.19 13.66
N THR A 120 -1.88 5.10 13.70
CA THR A 120 -2.12 6.53 13.93
C THR A 120 -2.92 7.19 12.81
N MET A 121 -2.76 6.76 11.56
CA MET A 121 -3.57 7.22 10.43
C MET A 121 -5.03 6.81 10.61
N PHE A 122 -5.28 5.57 10.97
CA PHE A 122 -6.65 5.08 11.23
C PHE A 122 -7.31 5.82 12.39
N VAL A 123 -6.57 6.09 13.47
CA VAL A 123 -7.09 6.89 14.60
C VAL A 123 -7.51 8.29 14.12
N ALA A 124 -6.66 8.97 13.38
CA ALA A 124 -6.96 10.31 12.87
C ALA A 124 -8.16 10.32 11.90
N ILE A 125 -8.27 9.32 11.02
CA ILE A 125 -9.44 9.18 10.11
C ILE A 125 -10.72 8.90 10.90
N LEU A 126 -10.68 8.07 11.95
CA LEU A 126 -11.82 7.81 12.83
C LEU A 126 -12.25 9.07 13.58
N GLU A 127 -11.33 9.93 13.99
CA GLU A 127 -11.64 11.22 14.61
C GLU A 127 -12.36 12.16 13.63
N GLU A 128 -11.94 12.21 12.37
CA GLU A 128 -12.63 12.98 11.33
C GLU A 128 -13.99 12.37 10.99
N LEU A 129 -14.10 11.04 10.92
CA LEU A 129 -15.36 10.34 10.68
C LEU A 129 -16.42 10.66 11.76
N ASN A 130 -16.01 10.78 13.03
CA ASN A 130 -16.89 11.13 14.13
C ASN A 130 -17.46 12.58 14.03
N LYS A 131 -16.82 13.44 13.23
CA LYS A 131 -17.27 14.83 13.00
C LYS A 131 -18.18 14.97 11.77
N SER A 132 -18.35 13.89 11.01
CA SER A 132 -19.06 13.87 9.74
C SER A 132 -20.03 12.70 9.67
N SER A 133 -20.96 12.75 8.71
CA SER A 133 -21.87 11.64 8.36
C SER A 133 -21.41 10.93 7.09
N SER A 134 -20.10 10.70 6.96
CA SER A 134 -19.49 10.12 5.76
C SER A 134 -19.93 8.67 5.55
N ASP A 135 -20.34 8.33 4.34
CA ASP A 135 -20.71 6.96 3.96
C ASP A 135 -19.47 6.18 3.48
N LEU A 136 -19.07 5.19 4.26
CA LEU A 136 -17.99 4.26 3.97
C LEU A 136 -18.49 2.84 3.65
N SER A 137 -19.73 2.69 3.23
CA SER A 137 -20.34 1.38 2.94
C SER A 137 -19.63 0.57 1.86
N ASN A 138 -18.84 1.23 0.97
CA ASN A 138 -18.04 0.55 -0.04
C ASN A 138 -16.76 -0.10 0.54
N MET A 139 -16.28 0.37 1.70
CA MET A 139 -15.08 -0.17 2.33
C MET A 139 -15.32 -1.61 2.77
N ARG A 140 -14.31 -2.48 2.63
CA ARG A 140 -14.40 -3.87 3.07
C ARG A 140 -13.11 -4.42 3.68
N THR A 141 -11.96 -4.01 3.16
CA THR A 141 -10.66 -4.61 3.48
C THR A 141 -9.55 -3.57 3.56
N GLY A 142 -8.37 -4.02 3.90
CA GLY A 142 -7.16 -3.20 3.93
C GLY A 142 -6.11 -3.77 4.86
N ILE A 143 -5.07 -3.00 5.09
CA ILE A 143 -3.95 -3.38 5.92
C ILE A 143 -3.64 -2.29 6.95
N MET A 144 -3.52 -2.72 8.20
CA MET A 144 -2.97 -1.91 9.29
C MET A 144 -1.62 -2.51 9.70
N ALA A 145 -0.54 -1.77 9.56
CA ALA A 145 0.82 -2.26 9.81
C ALA A 145 1.77 -1.13 10.24
N GLY A 146 3.05 -1.48 10.48
CA GLY A 146 4.11 -0.52 10.79
C GLY A 146 4.23 -0.14 12.27
N ALA A 147 3.28 -0.52 13.11
CA ALA A 147 3.31 -0.38 14.56
C ALA A 147 2.37 -1.38 15.22
N LEU A 148 2.36 -1.43 16.56
CA LEU A 148 1.38 -2.22 17.30
C LEU A 148 -0.04 -1.73 16.98
N CYS A 149 -0.90 -2.64 16.53
CA CYS A 149 -2.29 -2.36 16.17
C CYS A 149 -3.19 -2.58 17.41
N PRO A 150 -3.70 -1.50 18.06
CA PRO A 150 -4.53 -1.64 19.25
C PRO A 150 -5.87 -2.30 18.91
N ILE A 151 -6.30 -3.25 19.73
CA ILE A 151 -7.54 -4.00 19.54
C ILE A 151 -8.75 -3.06 19.41
N GLU A 152 -8.83 -2.02 20.23
CA GLU A 152 -9.95 -1.07 20.21
C GLU A 152 -10.00 -0.23 18.93
N VAL A 153 -8.82 0.08 18.33
CA VAL A 153 -8.76 0.74 17.01
C VAL A 153 -9.27 -0.21 15.95
N MET A 154 -8.84 -1.47 15.97
CA MET A 154 -9.29 -2.49 15.03
C MET A 154 -10.80 -2.69 15.06
N LYS A 155 -11.41 -2.75 16.27
CA LYS A 155 -12.86 -2.84 16.42
C LYS A 155 -13.56 -1.64 15.78
N LYS A 156 -13.11 -0.41 16.09
CA LYS A 156 -13.68 0.81 15.51
C LYS A 156 -13.55 0.87 13.99
N VAL A 157 -12.42 0.48 13.43
CA VAL A 157 -12.21 0.39 11.98
C VAL A 157 -13.18 -0.60 11.35
N ASN A 158 -13.37 -1.75 11.99
CA ASN A 158 -14.31 -2.76 11.54
C ASN A 158 -15.77 -2.25 11.56
N ASP A 159 -16.16 -1.59 12.65
CA ASP A 159 -17.56 -1.20 12.89
C ASP A 159 -17.93 0.12 12.20
N LEU A 160 -17.08 1.14 12.28
CA LEU A 160 -17.36 2.49 11.80
C LEU A 160 -16.90 2.74 10.36
N MET A 161 -15.80 2.07 9.92
CA MET A 161 -15.30 2.20 8.56
C MET A 161 -15.73 1.04 7.65
N ASN A 162 -16.58 0.13 8.13
CA ASN A 162 -17.06 -1.06 7.40
C ASN A 162 -15.95 -2.00 6.88
N MET A 163 -14.72 -1.92 7.42
CA MET A 163 -13.59 -2.74 6.99
C MET A 163 -13.58 -4.10 7.71
N LYS A 164 -14.55 -4.95 7.36
CA LYS A 164 -14.76 -6.25 8.03
C LYS A 164 -13.62 -7.25 7.83
N GLU A 165 -12.83 -7.08 6.78
CA GLU A 165 -11.73 -7.96 6.41
C GLU A 165 -10.36 -7.25 6.54
N VAL A 166 -10.23 -6.27 7.47
CA VAL A 166 -8.94 -5.60 7.69
C VAL A 166 -7.91 -6.59 8.28
N THR A 167 -6.70 -6.55 7.74
CA THR A 167 -5.60 -7.47 8.11
C THR A 167 -4.49 -6.70 8.82
N ILE A 168 -3.92 -7.28 9.87
CA ILE A 168 -2.70 -6.80 10.51
C ILE A 168 -1.50 -7.50 9.84
N CYS A 169 -0.51 -6.70 9.43
CA CYS A 169 0.74 -7.21 8.89
C CYS A 169 1.91 -6.79 9.77
N TYR A 170 2.89 -7.68 9.88
CA TYR A 170 4.21 -7.42 10.43
C TYR A 170 5.26 -7.70 9.37
N GLY A 171 6.24 -6.82 9.25
CA GLY A 171 7.34 -6.99 8.32
C GLY A 171 8.42 -5.93 8.52
N MET A 172 9.48 -6.04 7.74
CA MET A 172 10.58 -5.09 7.68
C MET A 172 11.10 -5.00 6.25
N THR A 173 11.77 -3.90 5.92
CA THR A 173 12.26 -3.64 4.55
C THR A 173 13.11 -4.79 4.02
N GLU A 174 13.93 -5.39 4.87
CA GLU A 174 14.84 -6.49 4.54
C GLU A 174 14.09 -7.79 4.17
N THR A 175 12.82 -7.89 4.46
CA THR A 175 11.96 -9.05 4.13
C THR A 175 11.00 -8.79 2.97
N SER A 176 11.05 -7.60 2.36
CA SER A 176 10.35 -7.18 1.12
C SER A 176 8.89 -6.71 1.22
N PRO A 177 8.38 -6.18 2.29
CA PRO A 177 8.31 -6.34 3.75
C PRO A 177 7.51 -7.52 4.24
#